data_769c926312c44f668d9ac8dde8bca298
#
_entry.id   769c926312c44f668d9ac8dde8bca298
#
_cell.length_a   1.000
_cell.length_b   1.000
_cell.length_c   1.000
_cell.angle_alpha   90.00
_cell.angle_beta   90.00
_cell.angle_gamma   90.00
#
_symmetry.space_group_name_H-M   'P 1'
#
loop_
_entity.id
_entity.type
_entity.pdbx_description
1 polymer ?
#
loop_
_entity_poly.entity_id
_entity_poly.type
_entity_poly.pdbx_seq_one_letter_code
_entity_poly.pdbx_strand_id
1 'polypeptide(L)'
;MSTHTGTAQAEHLPGIEVKPVAGHIGAEITGVDLAGELDDAVVAAIRSAVLRWKVVFFREQRLDHAGHVAFARRFGTPVVLRKRGGASPPDFPEVETTADRLELGGRFGMEHDEWLRRRRHTLLRGWHCDHGARVDPPAATILRAETVPPYGGDTTWSNLAAAYAGLSAPVREFVAGLRAEHRLGVGYQPRPGDDAYVRHLLDHQVASLHPLVRVHPETGERILYVNGYYVEQIAGLSRPESTAILDMLLEQAVRPEYTVRFRWEPGSVAFWDNRATIHLAPSDNAHLDFPRTMHRVMLTGDVPVGVDGRPSEPVVGTEVGRW
;
A
#
# COMPACT_ATOMS: atom_id res chain seq x y z
N MET A 1 24.21 32.71 5.14
CA MET A 1 23.66 31.82 6.17
C MET A 1 22.31 32.38 6.58
N SER A 2 21.24 31.87 6.02
CA SER A 2 19.87 32.26 6.37
C SER A 2 19.31 31.15 7.25
N THR A 3 19.14 31.44 8.52
CA THR A 3 18.56 30.54 9.52
C THR A 3 17.05 30.46 9.27
N HIS A 4 16.61 29.43 8.56
CA HIS A 4 15.21 29.07 8.50
C HIS A 4 14.86 28.35 9.83
N THR A 5 14.51 29.09 10.86
CA THR A 5 13.74 28.60 12.01
C THR A 5 12.26 28.56 11.59
N GLY A 6 11.92 27.68 10.66
CA GLY A 6 10.53 27.35 10.37
C GLY A 6 10.08 26.26 11.31
N THR A 7 9.35 26.60 12.38
CA THR A 7 8.41 25.68 13.00
C THR A 7 7.55 25.11 11.85
N ALA A 8 7.44 23.78 11.74
CA ALA A 8 6.53 23.14 10.80
C ALA A 8 5.11 23.64 11.13
N GLN A 9 4.69 24.73 10.47
CA GLN A 9 3.36 25.29 10.65
C GLN A 9 2.37 24.29 10.03
N ALA A 10 1.37 23.93 10.82
CA ALA A 10 0.22 23.22 10.32
C ALA A 10 -0.39 24.01 9.17
N GLU A 11 -0.69 23.35 8.08
CA GLU A 11 -1.35 23.96 6.94
C GLU A 11 -2.86 23.95 7.20
N HIS A 12 -3.45 25.15 7.27
CA HIS A 12 -4.89 25.29 7.42
C HIS A 12 -5.52 25.26 6.01
N LEU A 13 -6.22 24.17 5.72
CA LEU A 13 -7.07 24.04 4.54
C LEU A 13 -8.53 24.21 4.93
N PRO A 14 -9.47 24.50 3.99
CA PRO A 14 -10.87 24.66 4.31
C PRO A 14 -11.41 23.50 5.17
N GLY A 15 -11.81 23.80 6.40
CA GLY A 15 -12.41 22.86 7.34
C GLY A 15 -11.50 21.84 7.99
N ILE A 16 -10.18 21.84 7.72
CA ILE A 16 -9.20 20.91 8.30
C ILE A 16 -7.88 21.58 8.63
N GLU A 17 -7.16 21.00 9.58
CA GLU A 17 -5.75 21.28 9.84
C GLU A 17 -4.90 20.10 9.44
N VAL A 18 -3.85 20.32 8.66
CA VAL A 18 -2.93 19.29 8.16
C VAL A 18 -1.57 19.49 8.79
N LYS A 19 -1.14 18.56 9.62
CA LYS A 19 0.14 18.60 10.34
C LYS A 19 1.08 17.52 9.81
N PRO A 20 2.19 17.90 9.15
CA PRO A 20 3.20 16.95 8.69
C PRO A 20 3.76 16.10 9.82
N VAL A 21 3.99 14.80 9.57
CA VAL A 21 4.58 13.85 10.53
C VAL A 21 6.05 13.61 10.22
N ALA A 22 6.40 13.49 8.93
CA ALA A 22 7.79 13.30 8.49
C ALA A 22 8.12 14.22 7.30
N GLY A 23 9.40 14.32 6.95
CA GLY A 23 9.87 15.31 5.97
C GLY A 23 9.37 15.10 4.54
N HIS A 24 9.11 13.85 4.15
CA HIS A 24 8.71 13.49 2.79
C HIS A 24 7.36 12.79 2.70
N ILE A 25 6.77 12.37 3.81
CA ILE A 25 5.59 11.52 3.81
C ILE A 25 4.85 11.60 5.14
N GLY A 26 3.52 11.49 5.09
CA GLY A 26 2.67 11.41 6.25
C GLY A 26 2.26 12.76 6.83
N ALA A 27 0.95 12.94 7.01
CA ALA A 27 0.40 14.06 7.77
C ALA A 27 -0.79 13.59 8.63
N GLU A 28 -0.94 14.16 9.83
CA GLU A 28 -2.17 14.03 10.61
C GLU A 28 -3.14 15.13 10.19
N ILE A 29 -4.41 14.74 10.05
CA ILE A 29 -5.52 15.66 9.74
C ILE A 29 -6.43 15.71 10.95
N THR A 30 -6.73 16.92 11.40
CA THR A 30 -7.68 17.21 12.49
C THR A 30 -8.77 18.17 12.04
N GLY A 31 -9.81 18.37 12.87
CA GLY A 31 -10.92 19.27 12.58
C GLY A 31 -12.05 18.63 11.76
N VAL A 32 -12.00 17.31 11.49
CA VAL A 32 -13.02 16.62 10.69
C VAL A 32 -13.52 15.36 11.41
N ASP A 33 -14.81 15.11 11.29
CA ASP A 33 -15.45 13.84 11.63
C ASP A 33 -15.79 13.12 10.32
N LEU A 34 -15.12 11.98 10.06
CA LEU A 34 -15.29 11.23 8.83
C LEU A 34 -16.63 10.48 8.75
N ALA A 35 -17.36 10.35 9.85
CA ALA A 35 -18.71 9.79 9.89
C ALA A 35 -19.79 10.84 9.56
N GLY A 36 -19.45 12.12 9.64
CA GLY A 36 -20.36 13.23 9.36
C GLY A 36 -20.53 13.53 7.87
N GLU A 37 -21.38 14.50 7.58
CA GLU A 37 -21.45 15.06 6.24
C GLU A 37 -20.20 15.91 5.97
N LEU A 38 -19.51 15.63 4.88
CA LEU A 38 -18.32 16.36 4.46
C LEU A 38 -18.65 17.26 3.27
N ASP A 39 -18.41 18.56 3.41
CA ASP A 39 -18.47 19.50 2.32
C ASP A 39 -17.45 19.14 1.22
N ASP A 40 -17.77 19.48 -0.03
CA ASP A 40 -16.87 19.22 -1.16
C ASP A 40 -15.51 19.91 -1.00
N ALA A 41 -15.47 21.06 -0.34
CA ALA A 41 -14.23 21.76 -0.03
C ALA A 41 -13.33 20.96 0.93
N VAL A 42 -13.91 20.33 1.96
CA VAL A 42 -13.20 19.44 2.90
C VAL A 42 -12.71 18.20 2.18
N VAL A 43 -13.52 17.58 1.34
CA VAL A 43 -13.13 16.42 0.52
C VAL A 43 -11.96 16.78 -0.41
N ALA A 44 -12.02 17.92 -1.08
CA ALA A 44 -10.94 18.40 -1.94
C ALA A 44 -9.66 18.68 -1.14
N ALA A 45 -9.78 19.23 0.07
CA ALA A 45 -8.65 19.48 0.96
C ALA A 45 -7.99 18.17 1.42
N ILE A 46 -8.78 17.17 1.82
CA ILE A 46 -8.26 15.82 2.18
C ILE A 46 -7.57 15.18 0.97
N ARG A 47 -8.18 15.24 -0.24
CA ARG A 47 -7.57 14.72 -1.46
C ARG A 47 -6.22 15.39 -1.74
N SER A 48 -6.16 16.72 -1.64
CA SER A 48 -4.93 17.49 -1.81
C SER A 48 -3.85 17.06 -0.81
N ALA A 49 -4.23 16.87 0.45
CA ALA A 49 -3.31 16.39 1.49
C ALA A 49 -2.78 14.97 1.19
N VAL A 50 -3.64 14.03 0.74
CA VAL A 50 -3.22 12.68 0.31
C VAL A 50 -2.24 12.76 -0.86
N LEU A 51 -2.54 13.54 -1.88
CA LEU A 51 -1.65 13.69 -3.05
C LEU A 51 -0.30 14.29 -2.66
N ARG A 52 -0.28 15.25 -1.73
CA ARG A 52 0.95 15.89 -1.25
C ARG A 52 1.76 14.97 -0.32
N TRP A 53 1.10 14.42 0.71
CA TRP A 53 1.76 13.70 1.79
C TRP A 53 1.77 12.18 1.59
N LYS A 54 1.13 11.67 0.53
CA LYS A 54 1.06 10.25 0.12
C LYS A 54 0.29 9.34 1.08
N VAL A 55 0.29 9.64 2.38
CA VAL A 55 -0.56 9.05 3.41
C VAL A 55 -0.98 10.10 4.42
N VAL A 56 -2.25 10.07 4.80
CA VAL A 56 -2.78 10.93 5.86
C VAL A 56 -3.46 10.09 6.94
N PHE A 57 -3.44 10.61 8.16
CA PHE A 57 -3.92 9.93 9.35
C PHE A 57 -4.98 10.76 10.05
N PHE A 58 -5.99 10.08 10.55
CA PHE A 58 -7.05 10.66 11.36
C PHE A 58 -7.13 9.90 12.67
N ARG A 59 -7.27 10.61 13.79
CA ARG A 59 -7.42 10.02 15.12
C ARG A 59 -8.88 10.08 15.56
N GLU A 60 -9.25 9.22 16.52
CA GLU A 60 -10.53 9.26 17.24
C GLU A 60 -11.78 9.21 16.37
N GLN A 61 -11.70 8.59 15.20
CA GLN A 61 -12.80 8.46 14.26
C GLN A 61 -13.76 7.33 14.67
N ARG A 62 -15.07 7.60 14.63
CA ARG A 62 -16.12 6.64 14.97
C ARG A 62 -16.85 6.16 13.71
N LEU A 63 -16.12 5.54 12.80
CA LEU A 63 -16.68 4.98 11.58
C LEU A 63 -17.21 3.56 11.81
N ASP A 64 -18.46 3.32 11.43
CA ASP A 64 -18.97 1.98 11.16
C ASP A 64 -18.63 1.56 9.70
N HIS A 65 -19.13 0.42 9.26
CA HIS A 65 -18.92 -0.02 7.88
C HIS A 65 -19.61 0.88 6.85
N ALA A 66 -20.82 1.35 7.16
CA ALA A 66 -21.57 2.23 6.26
C ALA A 66 -20.88 3.58 6.08
N GLY A 67 -20.47 4.21 7.18
CA GLY A 67 -19.70 5.46 7.17
C GLY A 67 -18.36 5.31 6.46
N HIS A 68 -17.65 4.18 6.67
CA HIS A 68 -16.38 3.89 6.00
C HIS A 68 -16.56 3.83 4.47
N VAL A 69 -17.58 3.11 3.98
CA VAL A 69 -17.88 3.01 2.55
C VAL A 69 -18.37 4.37 2.00
N ALA A 70 -19.21 5.09 2.75
CA ALA A 70 -19.68 6.41 2.34
C ALA A 70 -18.52 7.42 2.21
N PHE A 71 -17.60 7.45 3.18
CA PHE A 71 -16.37 8.24 3.12
C PHE A 71 -15.53 7.88 1.90
N ALA A 72 -15.26 6.59 1.69
CA ALA A 72 -14.48 6.10 0.56
C ALA A 72 -15.07 6.53 -0.80
N ARG A 73 -16.38 6.50 -0.95
CA ARG A 73 -17.10 6.88 -2.18
C ARG A 73 -16.93 8.36 -2.55
N ARG A 74 -16.54 9.23 -1.60
CA ARG A 74 -16.22 10.63 -1.89
C ARG A 74 -14.92 10.79 -2.68
N PHE A 75 -14.05 9.75 -2.69
CA PHE A 75 -12.71 9.79 -3.33
C PHE A 75 -12.60 8.89 -4.56
N GLY A 76 -13.52 7.97 -4.75
CA GLY A 76 -13.55 7.08 -5.91
C GLY A 76 -14.52 5.92 -5.75
N THR A 77 -14.47 4.98 -6.67
CA THR A 77 -15.32 3.78 -6.64
C THR A 77 -14.66 2.70 -5.78
N PRO A 78 -15.32 2.23 -4.70
CA PRO A 78 -14.82 1.13 -3.92
C PRO A 78 -14.71 -0.17 -4.74
N VAL A 79 -13.63 -0.91 -4.50
CA VAL A 79 -13.42 -2.24 -5.07
C VAL A 79 -14.28 -3.25 -4.33
N VAL A 80 -14.95 -4.11 -5.07
CA VAL A 80 -15.62 -5.31 -4.54
C VAL A 80 -14.83 -6.54 -4.97
N LEU A 81 -14.16 -7.19 -4.03
CA LEU A 81 -13.38 -8.40 -4.32
C LEU A 81 -14.35 -9.58 -4.52
N ARG A 82 -14.51 -10.01 -5.77
CA ARG A 82 -15.27 -11.22 -6.09
C ARG A 82 -14.49 -12.44 -5.61
N LYS A 83 -15.07 -13.21 -4.67
CA LYS A 83 -14.57 -14.53 -4.25
C LYS A 83 -13.19 -14.56 -3.58
N ARG A 84 -13.00 -13.83 -2.50
CA ARG A 84 -12.09 -14.30 -1.45
C ARG A 84 -12.93 -14.64 -0.24
N GLY A 85 -13.06 -15.93 0.05
CA GLY A 85 -13.91 -16.42 1.12
C GLY A 85 -13.54 -15.76 2.44
N GLY A 86 -14.48 -15.09 3.03
CA GLY A 86 -14.63 -15.02 4.45
C GLY A 86 -14.27 -13.76 5.19
N ALA A 87 -13.87 -12.65 4.56
CA ALA A 87 -13.44 -11.48 5.34
C ALA A 87 -14.26 -10.19 5.13
N SER A 88 -15.32 -10.24 4.35
CA SER A 88 -16.21 -9.06 4.21
C SER A 88 -17.47 -9.23 5.04
N PRO A 89 -17.92 -8.17 5.73
CA PRO A 89 -19.26 -8.16 6.33
C PRO A 89 -20.33 -8.42 5.27
N PRO A 90 -21.38 -9.23 5.55
CA PRO A 90 -22.34 -9.64 4.52
C PRO A 90 -22.99 -8.48 3.75
N ASP A 91 -23.26 -7.38 4.44
CA ASP A 91 -23.94 -6.23 3.88
C ASP A 91 -22.98 -5.17 3.28
N PHE A 92 -21.67 -5.37 3.43
CA PHE A 92 -20.63 -4.43 2.98
C PHE A 92 -19.52 -5.16 2.23
N PRO A 93 -19.78 -5.62 1.00
CA PRO A 93 -18.79 -6.38 0.23
C PRO A 93 -17.56 -5.55 -0.19
N GLU A 94 -17.62 -4.23 -0.08
CA GLU A 94 -16.50 -3.31 -0.32
C GLU A 94 -15.51 -3.28 0.86
N VAL A 95 -15.93 -3.73 2.04
CA VAL A 95 -15.09 -3.73 3.25
C VAL A 95 -14.38 -5.07 3.35
N GLU A 96 -13.06 -5.03 3.38
CA GLU A 96 -12.25 -6.20 3.72
C GLU A 96 -11.81 -6.10 5.18
N THR A 97 -12.22 -7.09 5.98
CA THR A 97 -11.80 -7.21 7.37
C THR A 97 -10.54 -8.04 7.45
N THR A 98 -9.48 -7.47 7.99
CA THR A 98 -8.29 -8.21 8.40
C THR A 98 -8.41 -8.49 9.89
N ALA A 99 -9.15 -9.53 10.22
CA ALA A 99 -9.20 -10.05 11.57
C ALA A 99 -8.15 -11.15 11.70
N ASP A 100 -7.51 -11.07 12.76
CA ASP A 100 -6.51 -11.93 13.36
C ASP A 100 -5.79 -13.05 12.58
N ARG A 101 -4.59 -13.21 12.97
CA ARG A 101 -3.48 -14.14 12.76
C ARG A 101 -3.86 -15.60 12.50
N LEU A 102 -5.01 -16.06 13.02
CA LEU A 102 -5.44 -17.45 12.98
C LEU A 102 -6.07 -17.87 11.64
N GLU A 103 -6.66 -16.92 10.90
CA GLU A 103 -7.43 -17.29 9.71
C GLU A 103 -6.58 -17.65 8.49
N LEU A 104 -5.47 -16.96 8.25
CA LEU A 104 -4.64 -17.24 7.05
C LEU A 104 -3.83 -18.52 7.21
N GLY A 105 -3.21 -18.74 8.36
CA GLY A 105 -2.51 -19.98 8.66
C GLY A 105 -3.47 -21.17 8.73
N GLY A 106 -4.56 -21.05 9.49
CA GLY A 106 -5.59 -22.08 9.60
C GLY A 106 -6.29 -22.41 8.29
N ARG A 107 -6.51 -21.40 7.41
CA ARG A 107 -7.09 -21.59 6.09
C ARG A 107 -6.24 -22.46 5.16
N PHE A 108 -4.93 -22.43 5.32
CA PHE A 108 -3.98 -23.19 4.51
C PHE A 108 -3.35 -24.37 5.29
N GLY A 109 -3.86 -24.69 6.50
CA GLY A 109 -3.34 -25.77 7.32
C GLY A 109 -1.94 -25.49 7.90
N MET A 110 -1.56 -24.22 8.01
CA MET A 110 -0.24 -23.81 8.45
C MET A 110 -0.33 -23.06 9.78
N GLU A 111 0.51 -23.41 10.74
CA GLU A 111 0.62 -22.68 12.00
C GLU A 111 1.02 -21.22 11.75
N HIS A 112 0.41 -20.30 12.48
CA HIS A 112 0.62 -18.86 12.30
C HIS A 112 2.09 -18.45 12.37
N ASP A 113 2.84 -18.94 13.35
CA ASP A 113 4.27 -18.63 13.51
C ASP A 113 5.11 -19.15 12.33
N GLU A 114 4.73 -20.30 11.78
CA GLU A 114 5.39 -20.84 10.59
C GLU A 114 5.07 -19.98 9.36
N TRP A 115 3.82 -19.54 9.21
CA TRP A 115 3.41 -18.59 8.18
C TRP A 115 4.22 -17.30 8.25
N LEU A 116 4.35 -16.71 9.45
CA LEU A 116 5.14 -15.49 9.65
C LEU A 116 6.61 -15.70 9.35
N ARG A 117 7.20 -16.83 9.80
CA ARG A 117 8.60 -17.17 9.48
C ARG A 117 8.84 -17.26 7.98
N ARG A 118 7.91 -17.83 7.23
CA ARG A 118 8.00 -17.95 5.78
C ARG A 118 7.88 -16.61 5.05
N ARG A 119 7.11 -15.67 5.58
CA ARG A 119 7.00 -14.31 5.03
C ARG A 119 8.22 -13.43 5.30
N ARG A 120 9.06 -13.79 6.27
CA ARG A 120 10.26 -13.02 6.66
C ARG A 120 11.48 -13.28 5.77
N HIS A 121 11.31 -13.48 4.46
CA HIS A 121 12.45 -13.87 3.63
C HIS A 121 13.52 -12.80 3.49
N THR A 122 13.15 -11.52 3.49
CA THR A 122 14.04 -10.37 3.63
C THR A 122 13.23 -9.18 4.14
N LEU A 123 13.90 -8.20 4.76
CA LEU A 123 13.29 -6.93 5.16
C LEU A 123 12.60 -6.23 3.97
N LEU A 124 13.16 -6.35 2.78
CA LEU A 124 12.68 -5.70 1.56
C LEU A 124 11.44 -6.39 0.96
N ARG A 125 11.32 -7.69 1.12
CA ARG A 125 10.26 -8.51 0.48
C ARG A 125 8.87 -8.36 1.10
N GLY A 126 8.75 -7.76 2.27
CA GLY A 126 7.46 -7.47 2.90
C GLY A 126 6.78 -6.18 2.41
N TRP A 127 7.55 -5.27 1.83
CA TRP A 127 7.05 -3.99 1.33
C TRP A 127 6.21 -4.16 0.07
N HIS A 128 5.00 -3.59 0.06
CA HIS A 128 4.06 -3.74 -1.06
C HIS A 128 3.11 -2.54 -1.20
N CYS A 129 2.61 -2.35 -2.41
CA CYS A 129 1.33 -1.68 -2.62
C CYS A 129 0.22 -2.73 -2.70
N ASP A 130 -1.01 -2.37 -2.34
CA ASP A 130 -2.14 -3.31 -2.39
C ASP A 130 -2.34 -3.84 -3.82
N HIS A 131 -2.52 -5.16 -3.93
CA HIS A 131 -2.76 -5.85 -5.21
C HIS A 131 -1.83 -5.46 -6.38
N GLY A 132 -0.58 -5.14 -6.07
CA GLY A 132 0.41 -4.65 -7.04
C GLY A 132 0.79 -5.60 -8.18
N ALA A 133 0.29 -6.84 -8.20
CA ALA A 133 0.42 -7.76 -9.33
C ALA A 133 -0.70 -7.61 -10.38
N ARG A 134 -1.76 -6.86 -10.08
CA ARG A 134 -2.85 -6.58 -11.03
C ARG A 134 -2.42 -5.55 -12.07
N VAL A 135 -3.03 -5.63 -13.25
CA VAL A 135 -2.79 -4.65 -14.33
C VAL A 135 -3.30 -3.26 -13.99
N ASP A 136 -4.34 -3.19 -13.13
CA ASP A 136 -5.00 -1.98 -12.60
C ASP A 136 -5.03 -1.97 -11.07
N PRO A 137 -3.88 -1.83 -10.37
CA PRO A 137 -3.85 -1.84 -8.91
C PRO A 137 -4.73 -0.76 -8.31
N PRO A 138 -5.24 -0.91 -7.07
CA PRO A 138 -6.05 0.11 -6.43
C PRO A 138 -5.33 1.47 -6.41
N ALA A 139 -6.06 2.55 -6.69
CA ALA A 139 -5.52 3.90 -6.60
C ALA A 139 -5.16 4.26 -5.16
N ALA A 140 -6.02 3.88 -4.23
CA ALA A 140 -5.86 4.24 -2.83
C ALA A 140 -6.52 3.21 -1.92
N THR A 141 -6.12 3.25 -0.65
CA THR A 141 -6.72 2.44 0.41
C THR A 141 -7.01 3.29 1.63
N ILE A 142 -8.16 3.03 2.25
CA ILE A 142 -8.58 3.62 3.52
C ILE A 142 -8.69 2.47 4.52
N LEU A 143 -7.87 2.51 5.56
CA LEU A 143 -7.79 1.47 6.60
C LEU A 143 -8.18 2.08 7.93
N ARG A 144 -9.19 1.53 8.60
CA ARG A 144 -9.57 1.92 9.96
C ARG A 144 -9.24 0.84 10.97
N ALA A 145 -8.85 1.26 12.16
CA ALA A 145 -8.57 0.39 13.29
C ALA A 145 -9.80 0.27 14.18
N GLU A 146 -10.26 -0.97 14.40
CA GLU A 146 -11.32 -1.27 15.38
C GLU A 146 -10.70 -1.73 16.69
N THR A 147 -9.90 -2.79 16.65
CA THR A 147 -9.18 -3.32 17.79
C THR A 147 -7.70 -3.42 17.43
N VAL A 148 -6.85 -2.90 18.29
CA VAL A 148 -5.40 -2.93 18.08
C VAL A 148 -4.66 -3.23 19.39
N PRO A 149 -3.48 -3.86 19.30
CA PRO A 149 -2.62 -4.06 20.46
C PRO A 149 -2.25 -2.72 21.14
N PRO A 150 -2.00 -2.70 22.45
CA PRO A 150 -1.57 -1.49 23.14
C PRO A 150 -0.16 -1.02 22.70
N TYR A 151 0.62 -1.90 22.06
CA TYR A 151 1.91 -1.63 21.44
C TYR A 151 2.21 -2.67 20.37
N GLY A 152 3.05 -2.31 19.40
CA GLY A 152 3.33 -3.14 18.22
C GLY A 152 2.19 -3.15 17.21
N GLY A 153 2.38 -3.83 16.10
CA GLY A 153 1.40 -3.92 15.00
C GLY A 153 1.22 -2.61 14.22
N ASP A 154 2.19 -1.73 14.28
CA ASP A 154 2.24 -0.49 13.50
C ASP A 154 2.21 -0.76 12.00
N THR A 155 2.08 0.29 11.20
CA THR A 155 2.30 0.22 9.76
C THR A 155 3.30 1.30 9.36
N THR A 156 4.16 0.96 8.39
CA THR A 156 5.14 1.88 7.83
C THR A 156 4.85 2.08 6.36
N TRP A 157 4.87 3.33 5.87
CA TRP A 157 4.74 3.68 4.45
C TRP A 157 6.03 4.33 3.96
N SER A 158 6.30 4.18 2.66
CA SER A 158 7.39 4.87 1.98
C SER A 158 6.87 5.66 0.77
N ASN A 159 7.43 6.85 0.56
CA ASN A 159 7.16 7.74 -0.58
C ASN A 159 8.07 7.38 -1.76
N LEU A 160 7.50 6.74 -2.76
CA LEU A 160 8.22 6.31 -3.96
C LEU A 160 8.56 7.45 -4.93
N ALA A 161 7.88 8.60 -4.84
CA ALA A 161 8.25 9.80 -5.60
C ALA A 161 9.55 10.40 -5.05
N ALA A 162 9.65 10.55 -3.72
CA ALA A 162 10.86 11.02 -3.05
C ALA A 162 12.01 10.03 -3.24
N ALA A 163 11.76 8.73 -3.16
CA ALA A 163 12.74 7.70 -3.43
C ALA A 163 13.32 7.79 -4.86
N TYR A 164 12.45 7.99 -5.87
CA TYR A 164 12.89 8.22 -7.26
C TYR A 164 13.72 9.51 -7.39
N ALA A 165 13.27 10.61 -6.81
CA ALA A 165 13.97 11.88 -6.85
C ALA A 165 15.38 11.81 -6.20
N GLY A 166 15.53 10.98 -5.19
CA GLY A 166 16.79 10.73 -4.49
C GLY A 166 17.78 9.82 -5.21
N LEU A 167 17.40 9.18 -6.31
CA LEU A 167 18.35 8.46 -7.18
C LEU A 167 19.25 9.43 -7.90
N SER A 168 20.49 9.03 -8.20
CA SER A 168 21.38 9.80 -9.07
C SER A 168 20.81 9.95 -10.49
N ALA A 169 21.17 11.01 -11.20
CA ALA A 169 20.66 11.26 -12.55
C ALA A 169 20.92 10.09 -13.52
N PRO A 170 22.13 9.48 -13.58
CA PRO A 170 22.36 8.32 -14.43
C PRO A 170 21.49 7.11 -14.10
N VAL A 171 21.22 6.85 -12.82
CA VAL A 171 20.34 5.74 -12.41
C VAL A 171 18.89 6.04 -12.79
N ARG A 172 18.40 7.27 -12.58
CA ARG A 172 17.05 7.66 -13.01
C ARG A 172 16.86 7.49 -14.52
N GLU A 173 17.85 7.88 -15.31
CA GLU A 173 17.82 7.73 -16.77
C GLU A 173 17.81 6.25 -17.16
N PHE A 174 18.67 5.44 -16.55
CA PHE A 174 18.77 4.01 -16.82
C PHE A 174 17.46 3.28 -16.53
N VAL A 175 16.80 3.53 -15.37
CA VAL A 175 15.61 2.79 -14.97
C VAL A 175 14.32 3.30 -15.63
N ALA A 176 14.32 4.48 -16.22
CA ALA A 176 13.13 5.15 -16.73
C ALA A 176 12.39 4.34 -17.82
N GLY A 177 13.11 3.62 -18.67
CA GLY A 177 12.54 2.82 -19.75
C GLY A 177 12.36 1.32 -19.40
N LEU A 178 12.76 0.90 -18.19
CA LEU A 178 12.68 -0.49 -17.79
C LEU A 178 11.26 -0.88 -17.35
N ARG A 179 10.95 -2.16 -17.51
CA ARG A 179 9.69 -2.75 -17.07
C ARG A 179 9.98 -4.00 -16.24
N ALA A 180 9.16 -4.26 -15.25
CA ALA A 180 9.30 -5.43 -14.39
C ALA A 180 8.00 -6.21 -14.30
N GLU A 181 8.11 -7.52 -14.25
CA GLU A 181 6.99 -8.39 -13.94
C GLU A 181 6.71 -8.36 -12.45
N HIS A 182 5.46 -8.07 -12.10
CA HIS A 182 4.92 -8.20 -10.76
C HIS A 182 3.98 -9.40 -10.74
N ARG A 183 4.23 -10.33 -9.81
CA ARG A 183 3.52 -11.61 -9.72
C ARG A 183 3.12 -11.92 -8.29
N LEU A 184 1.95 -12.51 -8.10
CA LEU A 184 1.55 -13.05 -6.80
C LEU A 184 2.37 -14.30 -6.47
N GLY A 185 2.89 -14.36 -5.23
CA GLY A 185 3.65 -15.53 -4.75
C GLY A 185 5.15 -15.51 -5.07
N VAL A 186 5.69 -14.37 -5.49
CA VAL A 186 7.14 -14.21 -5.72
C VAL A 186 7.94 -14.58 -4.48
N GLY A 187 9.02 -15.35 -4.71
CA GLY A 187 9.95 -15.75 -3.65
C GLY A 187 9.39 -16.80 -2.67
N TYR A 188 8.18 -17.29 -2.88
CA TYR A 188 7.65 -18.39 -2.10
C TYR A 188 8.33 -19.70 -2.48
N GLN A 189 8.94 -20.35 -1.49
CA GLN A 189 9.56 -21.67 -1.67
C GLN A 189 8.70 -22.73 -0.98
N PRO A 190 8.06 -23.64 -1.74
CA PRO A 190 7.23 -24.71 -1.18
C PRO A 190 8.03 -25.60 -0.24
N ARG A 191 7.38 -26.04 0.84
CA ARG A 191 7.90 -27.03 1.78
C ARG A 191 6.91 -28.20 1.90
N PRO A 192 7.32 -29.34 2.44
CA PRO A 192 6.38 -30.41 2.74
C PRO A 192 5.22 -29.90 3.61
N GLY A 193 3.98 -30.18 3.20
CA GLY A 193 2.76 -29.71 3.87
C GLY A 193 2.14 -28.42 3.29
N ASP A 194 2.78 -27.78 2.31
CA ASP A 194 2.27 -26.53 1.70
C ASP A 194 1.30 -26.75 0.52
N ASP A 195 0.91 -27.98 0.25
CA ASP A 195 0.17 -28.34 -0.98
C ASP A 195 -1.10 -27.51 -1.20
N ALA A 196 -1.82 -27.19 -0.14
CA ALA A 196 -3.02 -26.37 -0.23
C ALA A 196 -2.70 -24.91 -0.61
N TYR A 197 -1.64 -24.35 -0.05
CA TYR A 197 -1.20 -22.98 -0.37
C TYR A 197 -0.60 -22.89 -1.77
N VAL A 198 0.21 -23.87 -2.16
CA VAL A 198 0.77 -23.95 -3.53
C VAL A 198 -0.35 -24.05 -4.56
N ARG A 199 -1.34 -24.91 -4.35
CA ARG A 199 -2.52 -24.98 -5.22
C ARG A 199 -3.24 -23.64 -5.29
N HIS A 200 -3.45 -22.98 -4.14
CA HIS A 200 -4.06 -21.65 -4.14
C HIS A 200 -3.29 -20.64 -4.99
N LEU A 201 -1.96 -20.62 -4.91
CA LEU A 201 -1.14 -19.74 -5.74
C LEU A 201 -1.23 -20.09 -7.23
N LEU A 202 -1.29 -21.39 -7.58
CA LEU A 202 -1.42 -21.85 -8.96
C LEU A 202 -2.80 -21.56 -9.54
N ASP A 203 -3.86 -21.74 -8.75
CA ASP A 203 -5.24 -21.51 -9.16
C ASP A 203 -5.60 -20.02 -9.27
N HIS A 204 -4.86 -19.16 -8.58
CA HIS A 204 -5.11 -17.71 -8.49
C HIS A 204 -3.90 -16.90 -8.96
N GLN A 205 -3.24 -17.36 -10.03
CA GLN A 205 -2.13 -16.63 -10.62
C GLN A 205 -2.57 -15.24 -11.08
N VAL A 206 -1.83 -14.22 -10.63
CA VAL A 206 -1.99 -12.84 -11.08
C VAL A 206 -0.61 -12.29 -11.39
N ALA A 207 -0.39 -11.82 -12.60
CA ALA A 207 0.85 -11.15 -12.96
C ALA A 207 0.60 -10.09 -14.03
N SER A 208 1.37 -9.02 -13.95
CA SER A 208 1.39 -7.92 -14.91
C SER A 208 2.81 -7.40 -15.14
N LEU A 209 3.06 -6.90 -16.33
CA LEU A 209 4.28 -6.19 -16.68
C LEU A 209 4.07 -4.70 -16.49
N HIS A 210 4.70 -4.14 -15.44
CA HIS A 210 4.60 -2.74 -15.08
C HIS A 210 5.86 -1.95 -15.48
N PRO A 211 5.74 -0.62 -15.73
CA PRO A 211 6.92 0.23 -15.84
C PRO A 211 7.64 0.31 -14.48
N LEU A 212 8.96 0.28 -14.47
CA LEU A 212 9.75 0.51 -13.24
C LEU A 212 9.60 1.95 -12.73
N VAL A 213 9.34 2.88 -13.62
CA VAL A 213 9.03 4.28 -13.32
C VAL A 213 7.69 4.63 -13.96
N ARG A 214 6.65 4.74 -13.12
CA ARG A 214 5.34 5.22 -13.58
C ARG A 214 5.22 6.73 -13.44
N VAL A 215 4.34 7.32 -14.23
CA VAL A 215 3.89 8.71 -14.05
C VAL A 215 2.60 8.70 -13.23
N HIS A 216 2.55 9.50 -12.18
CA HIS A 216 1.35 9.64 -11.37
C HIS A 216 0.26 10.40 -12.14
N PRO A 217 -0.97 9.86 -12.28
CA PRO A 217 -1.97 10.42 -13.20
C PRO A 217 -2.50 11.80 -12.80
N GLU A 218 -2.42 12.16 -11.51
CA GLU A 218 -2.94 13.44 -11.01
C GLU A 218 -1.83 14.47 -10.74
N THR A 219 -0.67 14.03 -10.25
CA THR A 219 0.42 14.98 -9.88
C THR A 219 1.49 15.10 -10.95
N GLY A 220 1.57 14.17 -11.91
CA GLY A 220 2.63 14.11 -12.90
C GLY A 220 3.99 13.69 -12.35
N GLU A 221 4.10 13.38 -11.07
CA GLU A 221 5.34 12.91 -10.44
C GLU A 221 5.80 11.59 -11.03
N ARG A 222 7.11 11.42 -11.17
CA ARG A 222 7.72 10.14 -11.50
C ARG A 222 7.88 9.31 -10.22
N ILE A 223 7.36 8.10 -10.25
CA ILE A 223 7.28 7.19 -9.11
C ILE A 223 8.17 5.99 -9.38
N LEU A 224 9.07 5.67 -8.46
CA LEU A 224 9.83 4.43 -8.48
C LEU A 224 8.89 3.26 -8.16
N TYR A 225 8.32 2.64 -9.20
CA TYR A 225 7.26 1.65 -9.04
C TYR A 225 7.85 0.25 -8.82
N VAL A 226 8.54 0.10 -7.70
CA VAL A 226 9.07 -1.18 -7.21
C VAL A 226 8.28 -1.67 -6.01
N ASN A 227 8.12 -2.98 -5.90
CA ASN A 227 7.26 -3.61 -4.92
C ASN A 227 7.87 -4.95 -4.50
N GLY A 228 8.54 -4.96 -3.37
CA GLY A 228 9.31 -6.12 -2.92
C GLY A 228 8.51 -7.41 -2.77
N TYR A 229 7.19 -7.30 -2.51
CA TYR A 229 6.31 -8.44 -2.35
C TYR A 229 5.89 -9.08 -3.69
N TYR A 230 5.83 -8.28 -4.77
CA TYR A 230 5.32 -8.74 -6.06
C TYR A 230 6.37 -8.74 -7.18
N VAL A 231 7.40 -7.88 -7.13
CA VAL A 231 8.37 -7.78 -8.22
C VAL A 231 9.19 -9.06 -8.36
N GLU A 232 9.15 -9.66 -9.54
CA GLU A 232 9.89 -10.89 -9.83
C GLU A 232 11.16 -10.64 -10.62
N GLN A 233 11.05 -9.97 -11.75
CA GLN A 233 12.15 -9.78 -12.68
C GLN A 233 11.96 -8.55 -13.55
N ILE A 234 13.07 -7.86 -13.88
CA ILE A 234 13.09 -6.83 -14.91
C ILE A 234 13.13 -7.53 -16.27
N ALA A 235 12.19 -7.16 -17.14
CA ALA A 235 12.08 -7.75 -18.47
C ALA A 235 13.32 -7.44 -19.32
N GLY A 236 13.81 -8.44 -20.05
CA GLY A 236 14.96 -8.32 -20.94
C GLY A 236 16.33 -8.43 -20.26
N LEU A 237 16.38 -8.51 -18.92
CA LEU A 237 17.62 -8.73 -18.18
C LEU A 237 17.77 -10.19 -17.73
N SER A 238 19.00 -10.62 -17.59
CA SER A 238 19.28 -11.89 -16.91
C SER A 238 18.86 -11.85 -15.43
N ARG A 239 18.60 -12.98 -14.82
CA ARG A 239 18.21 -13.04 -13.41
C ARG A 239 19.21 -12.38 -12.45
N PRO A 240 20.55 -12.58 -12.59
CA PRO A 240 21.52 -11.90 -11.75
C PRO A 240 21.50 -10.37 -11.89
N GLU A 241 21.42 -9.85 -13.13
CA GLU A 241 21.34 -8.41 -13.38
C GLU A 241 20.06 -7.81 -12.78
N SER A 242 18.93 -8.45 -13.05
CA SER A 242 17.64 -8.02 -12.52
C SER A 242 17.65 -8.00 -10.99
N THR A 243 18.18 -9.04 -10.33
CA THR A 243 18.24 -9.11 -8.88
C THR A 243 19.09 -7.97 -8.31
N ALA A 244 20.29 -7.73 -8.84
CA ALA A 244 21.17 -6.67 -8.36
C ALA A 244 20.54 -5.28 -8.48
N ILE A 245 19.85 -5.01 -9.60
CA ILE A 245 19.18 -3.72 -9.82
C ILE A 245 17.97 -3.58 -8.90
N LEU A 246 17.12 -4.60 -8.80
CA LEU A 246 15.93 -4.56 -7.95
C LEU A 246 16.28 -4.41 -6.47
N ASP A 247 17.31 -5.10 -5.97
CA ASP A 247 17.75 -4.97 -4.58
C ASP A 247 18.22 -3.54 -4.29
N MET A 248 19.04 -2.94 -5.16
CA MET A 248 19.46 -1.53 -5.05
C MET A 248 18.25 -0.58 -5.02
N LEU A 249 17.26 -0.78 -5.90
CA LEU A 249 16.08 0.08 -5.99
C LEU A 249 15.14 -0.11 -4.79
N LEU A 250 15.00 -1.32 -4.28
CA LEU A 250 14.22 -1.60 -3.08
C LEU A 250 14.88 -1.00 -1.83
N GLU A 251 16.21 -1.11 -1.69
CA GLU A 251 16.94 -0.44 -0.61
C GLU A 251 16.72 1.09 -0.66
N GLN A 252 16.82 1.69 -1.85
CA GLN A 252 16.51 3.11 -2.04
C GLN A 252 15.07 3.45 -1.67
N ALA A 253 14.11 2.60 -2.06
CA ALA A 253 12.70 2.84 -1.82
C ALA A 253 12.34 2.88 -0.33
N VAL A 254 13.04 2.12 0.52
CA VAL A 254 12.70 1.98 1.94
C VAL A 254 13.67 2.71 2.89
N ARG A 255 14.45 3.66 2.38
CA ARG A 255 15.33 4.46 3.22
C ARG A 255 14.52 5.23 4.28
N PRO A 256 15.04 5.32 5.50
CA PRO A 256 14.35 6.00 6.60
C PRO A 256 13.86 7.42 6.27
N GLU A 257 14.60 8.15 5.41
CA GLU A 257 14.26 9.52 5.00
C GLU A 257 12.92 9.61 4.25
N TYR A 258 12.53 8.53 3.57
CA TYR A 258 11.30 8.46 2.76
C TYR A 258 10.16 7.75 3.46
N THR A 259 10.34 7.35 4.72
CA THR A 259 9.37 6.53 5.43
C THR A 259 8.69 7.29 6.57
N VAL A 260 7.48 6.83 6.90
CA VAL A 260 6.75 7.19 8.12
C VAL A 260 6.20 5.93 8.76
N ARG A 261 6.37 5.78 10.08
CA ARG A 261 5.79 4.71 10.88
C ARG A 261 4.65 5.27 11.72
N PHE A 262 3.50 4.62 11.66
CA PHE A 262 2.30 5.05 12.36
C PHE A 262 1.88 4.00 13.38
N ARG A 263 1.74 4.45 14.63
CA ARG A 263 1.18 3.65 15.72
C ARG A 263 -0.33 3.75 15.70
N TRP A 264 -0.98 2.59 15.63
CA TRP A 264 -2.43 2.50 15.63
C TRP A 264 -3.00 2.65 17.04
N GLU A 265 -4.15 3.29 17.10
CA GLU A 265 -5.05 3.38 18.25
C GLU A 265 -6.46 3.04 17.77
N PRO A 266 -7.37 2.51 18.62
CA PRO A 266 -8.75 2.31 18.22
C PRO A 266 -9.36 3.61 17.66
N GLY A 267 -10.08 3.52 16.54
CA GLY A 267 -10.61 4.69 15.85
C GLY A 267 -9.61 5.47 14.99
N SER A 268 -8.34 5.02 14.88
CA SER A 268 -7.43 5.59 13.89
C SER A 268 -7.84 5.19 12.48
N VAL A 269 -7.70 6.12 11.54
CA VAL A 269 -7.87 5.88 10.09
C VAL A 269 -6.63 6.34 9.37
N ALA A 270 -6.12 5.52 8.45
CA ALA A 270 -5.09 5.91 7.49
C ALA A 270 -5.66 5.87 6.08
N PHE A 271 -5.37 6.90 5.29
CA PHE A 271 -5.75 6.99 3.88
C PHE A 271 -4.50 7.26 3.05
N TRP A 272 -4.13 6.32 2.16
CA TRP A 272 -2.90 6.44 1.36
C TRP A 272 -3.13 6.21 -0.12
N ASP A 273 -2.23 6.82 -0.90
CA ASP A 273 -2.16 6.66 -2.35
C ASP A 273 -1.27 5.47 -2.70
N ASN A 274 -1.86 4.36 -3.14
CA ASN A 274 -1.12 3.16 -3.58
C ASN A 274 -0.29 3.38 -4.84
N ARG A 275 -0.60 4.44 -5.59
CA ARG A 275 0.11 4.77 -6.84
C ARG A 275 1.50 5.35 -6.57
N ALA A 276 1.70 5.88 -5.36
CA ALA A 276 2.92 6.58 -4.97
C ALA A 276 3.58 6.02 -3.70
N THR A 277 3.02 4.96 -3.09
CA THR A 277 3.54 4.38 -1.86
C THR A 277 3.67 2.87 -1.92
N ILE A 278 4.59 2.36 -1.13
CA ILE A 278 4.58 0.99 -0.62
C ILE A 278 4.48 1.02 0.89
N HIS A 279 3.96 -0.04 1.47
CA HIS A 279 3.80 -0.14 2.92
C HIS A 279 4.18 -1.52 3.44
N LEU A 280 4.46 -1.57 4.75
CA LEU A 280 4.82 -2.77 5.50
C LEU A 280 4.11 -2.74 6.84
N ALA A 281 3.44 -3.83 7.20
CA ALA A 281 3.03 -4.11 8.57
C ALA A 281 4.10 -5.02 9.21
N PRO A 282 4.96 -4.51 10.11
CA PRO A 282 5.95 -5.31 10.79
C PRO A 282 5.29 -6.41 11.62
N SER A 283 5.93 -7.57 11.72
CA SER A 283 5.45 -8.68 12.55
C SER A 283 5.94 -8.55 13.99
N ASP A 284 6.14 -7.33 14.48
CA ASP A 284 6.68 -7.05 15.82
C ASP A 284 5.68 -7.34 16.95
N ASN A 285 4.40 -7.50 16.61
CA ASN A 285 3.35 -7.94 17.51
C ASN A 285 3.04 -9.45 17.42
N ALA A 286 3.79 -10.22 16.62
CA ALA A 286 3.50 -11.64 16.38
C ALA A 286 3.62 -12.53 17.62
N HIS A 287 4.42 -12.11 18.60
CA HIS A 287 4.63 -12.79 19.87
C HIS A 287 3.66 -12.33 20.97
N LEU A 288 2.78 -11.37 20.68
CA LEU A 288 1.82 -10.80 21.60
C LEU A 288 0.46 -11.46 21.40
N ASP A 289 -0.22 -11.77 22.50
CA ASP A 289 -1.56 -12.35 22.48
C ASP A 289 -2.63 -11.25 22.61
N PHE A 290 -2.58 -10.27 21.72
CA PHE A 290 -3.58 -9.21 21.64
C PHE A 290 -4.37 -9.30 20.35
N PRO A 291 -5.70 -9.14 20.37
CA PRO A 291 -6.51 -9.13 19.16
C PRO A 291 -6.19 -7.89 18.33
N ARG A 292 -6.29 -8.04 17.01
CA ARG A 292 -6.14 -6.94 16.05
C ARG A 292 -7.16 -7.08 14.94
N THR A 293 -8.10 -6.14 14.87
CA THR A 293 -9.15 -6.10 13.84
C THR A 293 -9.06 -4.76 13.11
N MET A 294 -8.87 -4.84 11.82
CA MET A 294 -8.79 -3.68 10.94
C MET A 294 -9.77 -3.88 9.77
N HIS A 295 -10.26 -2.78 9.23
CA HIS A 295 -11.16 -2.80 8.08
C HIS A 295 -10.62 -1.88 7.00
N ARG A 296 -10.51 -2.39 5.78
CA ARG A 296 -10.06 -1.57 4.65
C ARG A 296 -11.10 -1.48 3.54
N VAL A 297 -11.15 -0.33 2.91
CA VAL A 297 -11.82 -0.10 1.63
C VAL A 297 -10.76 0.36 0.64
N MET A 298 -10.69 -0.31 -0.49
CA MET A 298 -9.80 0.07 -1.60
C MET A 298 -10.60 0.77 -2.69
N LEU A 299 -9.98 1.73 -3.37
CA LEU A 299 -10.57 2.45 -4.49
C LEU A 299 -10.00 1.92 -5.82
N THR A 300 -10.86 1.78 -6.82
CA THR A 300 -10.42 1.38 -8.17
C THR A 300 -9.33 2.30 -8.69
N GLY A 301 -8.32 1.70 -9.32
CA GLY A 301 -7.16 2.42 -9.82
C GLY A 301 -7.13 2.52 -11.35
N ASP A 302 -6.07 3.15 -11.81
CA ASP A 302 -5.71 3.28 -13.21
C ASP A 302 -4.72 2.17 -13.62
N VAL A 303 -4.60 1.95 -14.92
CA VAL A 303 -3.50 1.15 -15.47
C VAL A 303 -2.23 2.00 -15.43
N PRO A 304 -1.17 1.59 -14.69
CA PRO A 304 0.05 2.38 -14.57
C PRO A 304 0.68 2.66 -15.94
N VAL A 305 1.05 3.91 -16.20
CA VAL A 305 1.69 4.35 -17.44
C VAL A 305 3.14 4.76 -17.15
N GLY A 306 4.06 4.28 -17.97
CA GLY A 306 5.48 4.62 -17.89
C GLY A 306 5.80 6.01 -18.41
N VAL A 307 7.05 6.46 -18.19
CA VAL A 307 7.55 7.76 -18.71
C VAL A 307 7.61 7.78 -20.24
N ASP A 308 7.57 6.62 -20.89
CA ASP A 308 7.52 6.42 -22.34
C ASP A 308 6.09 6.42 -22.89
N GLY A 309 5.08 6.65 -22.04
CA GLY A 309 3.67 6.65 -22.40
C GLY A 309 3.05 5.27 -22.56
N ARG A 310 3.79 4.16 -22.37
CA ARG A 310 3.26 2.81 -22.49
C ARG A 310 2.56 2.38 -21.21
N PRO A 311 1.33 1.85 -21.28
CA PRO A 311 0.61 1.33 -20.13
C PRO A 311 1.18 -0.03 -19.67
N SER A 312 0.82 -0.43 -18.46
CA SER A 312 1.02 -1.79 -17.96
C SER A 312 0.28 -2.81 -18.81
N GLU A 313 0.81 -4.04 -18.87
CA GLU A 313 0.27 -5.12 -19.68
C GLU A 313 -0.08 -6.32 -18.78
N PRO A 314 -1.27 -6.92 -18.95
CA PRO A 314 -1.60 -8.15 -18.23
C PRO A 314 -0.73 -9.31 -18.73
N VAL A 315 -0.23 -10.15 -17.82
CA VAL A 315 0.50 -11.38 -18.14
C VAL A 315 -0.39 -12.60 -17.91
N VAL A 316 -1.00 -12.70 -16.71
CA VAL A 316 -1.91 -13.79 -16.37
C VAL A 316 -2.89 -13.35 -15.26
N GLY A 317 -4.11 -13.86 -15.32
CA GLY A 317 -5.09 -13.79 -14.22
C GLY A 317 -5.57 -12.38 -13.84
N THR A 318 -5.39 -11.42 -14.73
CA THR A 318 -5.83 -10.04 -14.49
C THR A 318 -6.36 -9.41 -15.79
N GLU A 319 -7.46 -8.68 -15.65
CA GLU A 319 -8.07 -7.88 -16.71
C GLU A 319 -8.47 -6.53 -16.12
N VAL A 320 -8.38 -5.46 -16.91
CA VAL A 320 -8.76 -4.11 -16.50
C VAL A 320 -10.23 -4.06 -16.08
N GLY A 321 -10.51 -3.51 -14.90
CA GLY A 321 -11.85 -3.33 -14.37
C GLY A 321 -12.54 -4.59 -13.85
N ARG A 322 -11.87 -5.74 -13.84
CA ARG A 322 -12.41 -6.99 -13.27
C ARG A 322 -11.71 -7.36 -11.97
N TRP A 323 -12.38 -7.13 -10.87
CA TRP A 323 -11.91 -7.39 -9.50
C TRP A 323 -12.50 -8.67 -8.89
#